data_a9d82667e5bf8dd0e9199903c6c831f5
#
_entry.id   a9d82667e5bf8dd0e9199903c6c831f5
#
_cell.length_a   1.000
_cell.length_b   1.000
_cell.length_c   1.000
_cell.angle_alpha   90.00
_cell.angle_beta   90.00
_cell.angle_gamma   90.00
#
_symmetry.space_group_name_H-M   'P 1'
#
loop_
_entity.id
_entity.type
_entity.pdbx_description
1 polymer ?
#
loop_
_entity_poly.entity_id
_entity_poly.type
_entity_poly.pdbx_seq_one_letter_code
_entity_poly.pdbx_strand_id
1 'polypeptide(L)'
;MSSTMKPHNEAMRMQRWTIVMLSLLVSLAGCTEADDLVGEEPVVTNEEPLVNSFPIWNGTDHANTTLDSSAFANRSYLAYFSAPWCAHCESTLDAYDSIIPNGSIAIFSMEGREEYANMSEWHNQTETNLNRTFDRPFILHPELAKEVRVQSIPHAVFVNAQGYAFHVEIGKETNLTYIQEVWSATETAFFSPENGWNNHINNG
;
A
#
# COMPACT_ATOMS: atom_id res chain seq x y z
N MET A 1 -20.07 -35.59 -46.76
CA MET A 1 -19.07 -34.93 -47.63
C MET A 1 -17.86 -34.64 -46.75
N SER A 2 -16.84 -35.38 -47.07
CA SER A 2 -15.55 -35.48 -46.36
C SER A 2 -14.63 -34.35 -46.83
N SER A 3 -13.88 -33.71 -45.94
CA SER A 3 -12.69 -32.98 -46.35
C SER A 3 -11.75 -32.83 -45.13
N THR A 4 -10.89 -33.78 -45.05
CA THR A 4 -9.44 -33.93 -44.93
C THR A 4 -8.65 -32.80 -44.27
N MET A 5 -8.05 -33.21 -43.16
CA MET A 5 -6.87 -32.64 -42.49
C MET A 5 -5.68 -32.47 -43.44
N LYS A 6 -4.89 -31.44 -43.18
CA LYS A 6 -3.49 -31.40 -43.59
C LYS A 6 -2.65 -30.77 -42.46
N PRO A 7 -1.64 -31.48 -41.95
CA PRO A 7 -0.70 -30.94 -40.96
C PRO A 7 0.47 -30.26 -41.68
N HIS A 8 0.88 -29.08 -41.21
CA HIS A 8 2.18 -28.55 -41.59
C HIS A 8 3.10 -28.58 -40.38
N ASN A 9 4.05 -29.46 -40.59
CA ASN A 9 5.22 -29.72 -39.79
C ASN A 9 6.37 -28.89 -40.37
N GLU A 10 6.96 -28.00 -39.62
CA GLU A 10 8.28 -27.43 -39.91
C GLU A 10 8.99 -27.17 -38.58
N ALA A 11 9.78 -28.11 -38.19
CA ALA A 11 11.23 -28.20 -38.36
C ALA A 11 12.00 -27.15 -37.53
N MET A 12 12.46 -27.71 -36.41
CA MET A 12 13.60 -27.28 -35.62
C MET A 12 14.74 -26.67 -36.44
N ARG A 13 15.17 -25.51 -36.05
CA ARG A 13 16.52 -25.01 -36.34
C ARG A 13 17.25 -24.75 -35.04
N MET A 14 17.95 -25.79 -34.60
CA MET A 14 19.04 -25.66 -33.63
C MET A 14 20.17 -24.85 -34.24
N GLN A 15 20.49 -23.71 -33.69
CA GLN A 15 21.73 -23.02 -33.99
C GLN A 15 22.65 -23.09 -32.78
N ARG A 16 23.58 -24.03 -32.91
CA ARG A 16 24.72 -24.18 -32.01
C ARG A 16 25.64 -22.98 -32.17
N TRP A 17 25.87 -22.26 -31.11
CA TRP A 17 26.98 -21.32 -31.01
C TRP A 17 28.06 -21.90 -30.14
N THR A 18 29.17 -22.09 -30.79
CA THR A 18 30.40 -22.69 -30.32
C THR A 18 31.08 -21.79 -29.30
N ILE A 19 31.48 -22.39 -28.20
CA ILE A 19 32.31 -21.83 -27.15
C ILE A 19 33.71 -21.60 -27.70
N VAL A 20 34.22 -20.38 -27.57
CA VAL A 20 35.65 -20.12 -27.71
C VAL A 20 36.18 -19.74 -26.34
N MET A 21 36.85 -20.70 -25.71
CA MET A 21 37.73 -20.53 -24.59
C MET A 21 38.95 -19.74 -25.04
N LEU A 22 39.22 -18.62 -24.43
CA LEU A 22 40.56 -18.03 -24.50
C LEU A 22 41.05 -17.76 -23.07
N SER A 23 41.90 -18.67 -22.64
CA SER A 23 42.69 -18.60 -21.41
C SER A 23 43.78 -17.54 -21.60
N LEU A 24 43.86 -16.60 -20.72
CA LEU A 24 45.10 -15.82 -20.54
C LEU A 24 45.46 -15.78 -19.05
N LEU A 25 46.43 -16.65 -18.73
CA LEU A 25 47.20 -16.63 -17.49
C LEU A 25 48.17 -15.44 -17.59
N VAL A 26 48.10 -14.55 -16.63
CA VAL A 26 49.21 -13.66 -16.29
C VAL A 26 49.44 -13.73 -14.78
N SER A 27 50.42 -14.50 -14.47
CA SER A 27 51.10 -14.48 -13.16
C SER A 27 52.03 -13.28 -13.14
N LEU A 28 52.00 -12.47 -12.10
CA LEU A 28 53.19 -11.78 -11.61
C LEU A 28 53.02 -11.43 -10.14
N ALA A 29 53.99 -11.97 -9.42
CA ALA A 29 54.24 -11.70 -8.03
C ALA A 29 54.73 -10.26 -7.82
N GLY A 30 54.47 -9.73 -6.64
CA GLY A 30 55.17 -8.52 -6.24
C GLY A 30 54.63 -7.86 -4.99
N CYS A 31 55.31 -8.14 -3.90
CA CYS A 31 55.59 -7.29 -2.75
C CYS A 31 54.48 -6.94 -1.76
N THR A 32 54.67 -7.52 -0.62
CA THR A 32 54.34 -7.05 0.72
C THR A 32 54.63 -5.59 0.95
N GLU A 33 53.64 -4.85 1.39
CA GLU A 33 53.82 -3.79 2.37
C GLU A 33 52.63 -3.85 3.32
N ALA A 34 52.94 -4.15 4.57
CA ALA A 34 52.04 -3.98 5.68
C ALA A 34 52.02 -2.49 5.99
N ASP A 35 50.85 -1.90 5.90
CA ASP A 35 50.56 -0.73 6.70
C ASP A 35 49.05 -0.48 6.85
N ASP A 36 48.72 -0.16 8.09
CA ASP A 36 47.51 0.48 8.60
C ASP A 36 46.18 -0.25 8.43
N LEU A 37 45.92 -0.97 9.49
CA LEU A 37 44.53 -1.21 9.97
C LEU A 37 43.90 0.16 10.32
N VAL A 38 43.51 0.91 9.30
CA VAL A 38 42.44 1.88 9.48
C VAL A 38 41.18 1.08 9.65
N GLY A 39 40.74 0.96 10.89
CA GLY A 39 39.42 0.42 11.18
C GLY A 39 38.40 1.23 10.39
N GLU A 40 37.83 0.62 9.38
CA GLU A 40 36.54 1.11 8.84
C GLU A 40 35.55 1.00 10.00
N GLU A 41 35.33 2.12 10.67
CA GLU A 41 34.16 2.26 11.50
C GLU A 41 32.96 1.91 10.59
N PRO A 42 32.04 1.04 11.06
CA PRO A 42 30.83 0.80 10.29
C PRO A 42 30.18 2.16 10.06
N VAL A 43 30.10 2.56 8.79
CA VAL A 43 29.27 3.68 8.36
C VAL A 43 27.87 3.27 8.76
N VAL A 44 27.43 3.72 9.93
CA VAL A 44 26.04 3.72 10.31
C VAL A 44 25.39 4.68 9.33
N THR A 45 24.93 4.15 8.21
CA THR A 45 23.97 4.84 7.37
C THR A 45 22.74 4.98 8.26
N ASN A 46 22.60 6.13 8.88
CA ASN A 46 21.31 6.60 9.36
C ASN A 46 20.45 6.75 8.10
N GLU A 47 19.91 5.66 7.60
CA GLU A 47 18.74 5.72 6.75
C GLU A 47 17.66 6.32 7.64
N GLU A 48 17.47 7.64 7.51
CA GLU A 48 16.29 8.28 8.07
C GLU A 48 15.09 7.44 7.61
N PRO A 49 14.22 6.99 8.54
CA PRO A 49 13.02 6.31 8.14
C PRO A 49 12.33 7.22 7.13
N LEU A 50 12.10 6.71 5.92
CA LEU A 50 11.42 7.43 4.85
C LEU A 50 10.00 7.72 5.35
N VAL A 51 9.83 8.87 5.97
CA VAL A 51 8.52 9.37 6.37
C VAL A 51 7.82 9.77 5.09
N ASN A 52 7.09 8.85 4.52
CA ASN A 52 6.30 9.10 3.35
C ASN A 52 5.08 9.95 3.77
N SER A 53 5.06 11.21 3.36
CA SER A 53 3.81 11.96 3.36
C SER A 53 2.77 11.18 2.56
N PHE A 54 1.56 11.06 3.08
CA PHE A 54 0.48 10.45 2.32
C PHE A 54 0.15 11.35 1.11
N PRO A 55 -0.08 10.79 -0.08
CA PRO A 55 -0.31 11.59 -1.27
C PRO A 55 -1.50 12.55 -1.12
N ILE A 56 -1.42 13.71 -1.77
CA ILE A 56 -2.56 14.60 -1.93
C ILE A 56 -3.49 13.99 -2.97
N TRP A 57 -4.75 13.85 -2.63
CA TRP A 57 -5.76 13.26 -3.50
C TRP A 57 -7.00 14.12 -3.61
N ASN A 58 -7.76 13.93 -4.66
CA ASN A 58 -9.10 14.46 -4.85
C ASN A 58 -9.96 13.39 -5.55
N GLY A 59 -11.24 13.39 -5.28
CA GLY A 59 -12.16 12.43 -5.87
C GLY A 59 -13.61 12.82 -5.65
N THR A 60 -14.49 12.05 -6.27
CA THR A 60 -15.93 12.18 -6.07
C THR A 60 -16.43 10.93 -5.36
N ASP A 61 -17.21 11.12 -4.31
CA ASP A 61 -17.75 10.01 -3.54
C ASP A 61 -19.05 9.43 -4.17
N HIS A 62 -19.55 8.38 -3.55
CA HIS A 62 -20.77 7.68 -3.96
C HIS A 62 -22.02 8.58 -4.00
N ALA A 63 -22.02 9.68 -3.25
CA ALA A 63 -23.12 10.66 -3.20
C ALA A 63 -22.91 11.82 -4.18
N ASN A 64 -21.93 11.74 -5.08
CA ASN A 64 -21.54 12.79 -6.03
C ASN A 64 -21.00 14.07 -5.35
N THR A 65 -20.41 13.92 -4.16
CA THR A 65 -19.74 15.00 -3.46
C THR A 65 -18.26 14.99 -3.81
N THR A 66 -17.70 16.14 -4.19
CA THR A 66 -16.26 16.27 -4.40
C THR A 66 -15.56 16.40 -3.05
N LEU A 67 -14.59 15.52 -2.81
CA LEU A 67 -13.76 15.48 -1.64
C LEU A 67 -12.29 15.51 -2.04
N ASP A 68 -11.47 16.05 -1.19
CA ASP A 68 -10.02 16.02 -1.33
C ASP A 68 -9.34 15.87 0.05
N SER A 69 -8.03 15.66 0.04
CA SER A 69 -7.23 15.49 1.25
C SER A 69 -7.30 16.69 2.21
N SER A 70 -7.69 17.89 1.73
CA SER A 70 -7.84 19.08 2.60
C SER A 70 -9.04 18.97 3.56
N ALA A 71 -10.03 18.11 3.24
CA ALA A 71 -11.13 17.77 4.14
C ALA A 71 -10.65 17.14 5.44
N PHE A 72 -9.43 16.60 5.46
CA PHE A 72 -8.77 15.98 6.61
C PHE A 72 -7.60 16.83 7.16
N ALA A 73 -7.44 18.07 6.71
CA ALA A 73 -6.36 18.93 7.18
C ALA A 73 -6.37 19.10 8.70
N ASN A 74 -5.19 18.98 9.32
CA ASN A 74 -4.97 19.10 10.76
C ASN A 74 -5.75 18.08 11.63
N ARG A 75 -6.15 16.94 11.07
CA ARG A 75 -6.75 15.84 11.81
C ARG A 75 -6.31 14.50 11.25
N SER A 76 -6.25 13.50 12.09
CA SER A 76 -5.96 12.14 11.67
C SER A 76 -7.14 11.52 10.93
N TYR A 77 -6.83 10.63 9.96
CA TYR A 77 -7.85 9.88 9.25
C TYR A 77 -7.32 8.52 8.79
N LEU A 78 -8.25 7.63 8.47
CA LEU A 78 -7.98 6.34 7.86
C LEU A 78 -8.24 6.42 6.36
N ALA A 79 -7.22 6.16 5.54
CA ALA A 79 -7.37 5.87 4.12
C ALA A 79 -7.51 4.35 3.95
N TYR A 80 -8.72 3.89 3.64
CA TYR A 80 -9.04 2.47 3.57
C TYR A 80 -9.23 2.03 2.12
N PHE A 81 -8.35 1.16 1.63
CA PHE A 81 -8.41 0.62 0.28
C PHE A 81 -9.10 -0.73 0.25
N SER A 82 -10.09 -0.86 -0.63
CA SER A 82 -10.96 -2.01 -0.71
C SER A 82 -11.55 -2.18 -2.10
N ALA A 83 -12.45 -3.16 -2.27
CA ALA A 83 -13.23 -3.37 -3.48
C ALA A 83 -14.54 -4.11 -3.14
N PRO A 84 -15.61 -3.99 -3.93
CA PRO A 84 -16.91 -4.62 -3.67
C PRO A 84 -16.86 -6.15 -3.55
N TRP A 85 -15.94 -6.79 -4.27
CA TRP A 85 -15.77 -8.26 -4.27
C TRP A 85 -14.94 -8.80 -3.11
N CYS A 86 -14.43 -7.95 -2.24
CA CYS A 86 -13.54 -8.33 -1.15
C CYS A 86 -14.32 -8.83 0.07
N ALA A 87 -14.44 -10.14 0.24
CA ALA A 87 -15.22 -10.76 1.31
C ALA A 87 -14.75 -10.41 2.74
N HIS A 88 -13.49 -10.07 2.93
CA HIS A 88 -12.94 -9.73 4.25
C HIS A 88 -12.95 -8.22 4.54
N CYS A 89 -13.08 -7.40 3.50
CA CYS A 89 -12.99 -5.96 3.64
C CYS A 89 -14.16 -5.37 4.44
N GLU A 90 -15.37 -5.87 4.24
CA GLU A 90 -16.55 -5.33 4.91
C GLU A 90 -16.48 -5.54 6.43
N SER A 91 -16.12 -6.75 6.89
CA SER A 91 -15.98 -7.01 8.34
C SER A 91 -14.83 -6.22 8.99
N THR A 92 -13.78 -5.94 8.23
CA THR A 92 -12.66 -5.11 8.67
C THR A 92 -13.08 -3.64 8.72
N LEU A 93 -13.80 -3.17 7.71
CA LEU A 93 -14.33 -1.82 7.67
C LEU A 93 -15.32 -1.55 8.80
N ASP A 94 -16.19 -2.52 9.12
CA ASP A 94 -17.14 -2.43 10.25
C ASP A 94 -16.40 -2.29 11.58
N ALA A 95 -15.31 -3.04 11.77
CA ALA A 95 -14.47 -2.92 12.96
C ALA A 95 -13.81 -1.52 13.06
N TYR A 96 -13.26 -0.99 11.98
CA TYR A 96 -12.71 0.36 11.97
C TYR A 96 -13.79 1.41 12.23
N ASP A 97 -14.96 1.29 11.60
CA ASP A 97 -16.07 2.22 11.76
C ASP A 97 -16.61 2.27 13.18
N SER A 98 -16.50 1.18 13.93
CA SER A 98 -16.93 1.13 15.33
C SER A 98 -16.01 1.88 16.30
N ILE A 99 -14.77 2.17 15.89
CA ILE A 99 -13.73 2.80 16.70
C ILE A 99 -13.41 4.21 16.22
N ILE A 100 -13.27 4.39 14.91
CA ILE A 100 -12.79 5.65 14.32
C ILE A 100 -13.95 6.63 14.16
N PRO A 101 -13.81 7.88 14.64
CA PRO A 101 -14.87 8.88 14.63
C PRO A 101 -15.45 9.16 13.24
N ASN A 102 -16.72 9.60 13.22
CA ASN A 102 -17.37 10.03 11.99
C ASN A 102 -16.57 11.11 11.28
N GLY A 103 -16.47 11.01 9.95
CA GLY A 103 -15.72 11.93 9.12
C GLY A 103 -14.19 11.72 9.16
N SER A 104 -13.70 10.64 9.76
CA SER A 104 -12.27 10.30 9.81
C SER A 104 -11.91 9.02 9.05
N ILE A 105 -12.79 8.51 8.18
CA ILE A 105 -12.50 7.40 7.25
C ILE A 105 -12.83 7.84 5.83
N ALA A 106 -11.93 7.60 4.89
CA ALA A 106 -12.16 7.67 3.46
C ALA A 106 -11.91 6.29 2.84
N ILE A 107 -12.89 5.77 2.10
CA ILE A 107 -12.85 4.44 1.50
C ILE A 107 -12.55 4.60 0.01
N PHE A 108 -11.47 3.97 -0.45
CA PHE A 108 -11.00 4.06 -1.83
C PHE A 108 -11.15 2.72 -2.54
N SER A 109 -11.81 2.74 -3.72
CA SER A 109 -11.74 1.59 -4.61
C SER A 109 -10.38 1.53 -5.29
N MET A 110 -9.72 0.36 -5.21
CA MET A 110 -8.48 0.08 -5.94
C MET A 110 -8.73 -0.53 -7.33
N GLU A 111 -9.95 -0.85 -7.67
CA GLU A 111 -10.29 -1.60 -8.88
C GLU A 111 -10.45 -0.66 -10.08
N GLY A 112 -9.45 -0.68 -10.97
CA GLY A 112 -9.43 0.20 -12.15
C GLY A 112 -10.46 -0.14 -13.25
N ARG A 113 -11.22 -1.23 -13.10
CA ARG A 113 -12.31 -1.61 -14.01
C ARG A 113 -13.67 -1.12 -13.55
N GLU A 114 -13.78 -0.55 -12.37
CA GLU A 114 -15.00 0.01 -11.85
C GLU A 114 -15.29 1.37 -12.46
N GLU A 115 -16.57 1.68 -12.54
CA GLU A 115 -17.09 2.97 -12.94
C GLU A 115 -17.61 3.72 -11.71
N TYR A 116 -17.74 5.03 -11.82
CA TYR A 116 -18.24 5.86 -10.72
C TYR A 116 -19.60 5.38 -10.18
N ALA A 117 -20.51 4.92 -11.06
CA ALA A 117 -21.83 4.40 -10.68
C ALA A 117 -21.74 3.19 -9.72
N ASN A 118 -20.67 2.42 -9.78
CA ASN A 118 -20.46 1.27 -8.90
C ASN A 118 -20.25 1.69 -7.44
N MET A 119 -19.77 2.91 -7.17
CA MET A 119 -19.54 3.38 -5.81
C MET A 119 -20.83 3.51 -5.01
N SER A 120 -21.89 4.00 -5.63
CA SER A 120 -23.23 4.08 -4.98
C SER A 120 -23.81 2.70 -4.71
N GLU A 121 -23.65 1.77 -5.65
CA GLU A 121 -24.11 0.38 -5.47
C GLU A 121 -23.33 -0.30 -4.32
N TRP A 122 -22.02 -0.15 -4.30
CA TRP A 122 -21.17 -0.70 -3.25
C TRP A 122 -21.52 -0.13 -1.86
N HIS A 123 -21.70 1.18 -1.77
CA HIS A 123 -22.15 1.81 -0.52
C HIS A 123 -23.48 1.24 -0.03
N ASN A 124 -24.50 1.17 -0.90
CA ASN A 124 -25.83 0.64 -0.56
C ASN A 124 -25.76 -0.85 -0.15
N GLN A 125 -24.91 -1.64 -0.79
CA GLN A 125 -24.68 -3.03 -0.41
C GLN A 125 -24.06 -3.13 0.97
N THR A 126 -23.08 -2.29 1.28
CA THR A 126 -22.44 -2.24 2.61
C THR A 126 -23.47 -1.89 3.70
N GLU A 127 -24.32 -0.89 3.49
CA GLU A 127 -25.39 -0.55 4.43
C GLU A 127 -26.37 -1.72 4.64
N THR A 128 -26.72 -2.41 3.57
CA THR A 128 -27.62 -3.56 3.61
C THR A 128 -27.01 -4.70 4.40
N ASN A 129 -25.75 -5.03 4.15
CA ASN A 129 -25.04 -6.12 4.80
C ASN A 129 -24.81 -5.85 6.29
N LEU A 130 -24.46 -4.62 6.63
CA LEU A 130 -24.26 -4.19 8.02
C LEU A 130 -25.57 -3.89 8.77
N ASN A 131 -26.69 -3.87 8.03
CA ASN A 131 -28.03 -3.55 8.56
C ASN A 131 -28.06 -2.21 9.34
N ARG A 132 -27.37 -1.22 8.85
CA ARG A 132 -27.29 0.14 9.41
C ARG A 132 -26.88 1.17 8.37
N THR A 133 -27.15 2.44 8.64
CA THR A 133 -26.61 3.55 7.88
C THR A 133 -25.09 3.60 8.03
N PHE A 134 -24.40 3.87 6.93
CA PHE A 134 -22.96 3.92 6.86
C PHE A 134 -22.49 5.25 6.23
N ASP A 135 -22.29 6.24 7.08
CA ASP A 135 -21.95 7.61 6.66
C ASP A 135 -20.44 7.77 6.43
N ARG A 136 -19.92 7.09 5.40
CA ARG A 136 -18.52 7.16 5.00
C ARG A 136 -18.43 7.31 3.47
N PRO A 137 -17.52 8.15 2.96
CA PRO A 137 -17.36 8.32 1.52
C PRO A 137 -16.72 7.11 0.86
N PHE A 138 -17.34 6.58 -0.20
CA PHE A 138 -16.77 5.58 -1.10
C PHE A 138 -16.33 6.29 -2.37
N ILE A 139 -15.03 6.23 -2.66
CA ILE A 139 -14.37 7.05 -3.68
C ILE A 139 -13.70 6.14 -4.69
N LEU A 140 -13.96 6.34 -5.97
CA LEU A 140 -13.24 5.65 -7.03
C LEU A 140 -11.88 6.32 -7.24
N HIS A 141 -10.80 5.66 -6.79
CA HIS A 141 -9.46 6.24 -6.92
C HIS A 141 -8.36 5.17 -7.09
N PRO A 142 -8.37 4.38 -8.17
CA PRO A 142 -7.37 3.34 -8.40
C PRO A 142 -5.95 3.90 -8.58
N GLU A 143 -5.80 5.15 -9.03
CA GLU A 143 -4.48 5.77 -9.18
C GLU A 143 -3.83 6.05 -7.83
N LEU A 144 -4.59 6.48 -6.81
CA LEU A 144 -4.09 6.64 -5.45
C LEU A 144 -3.62 5.28 -4.89
N ALA A 145 -4.38 4.21 -5.14
CA ALA A 145 -4.00 2.86 -4.72
C ALA A 145 -2.66 2.42 -5.35
N LYS A 146 -2.40 2.77 -6.60
CA LYS A 146 -1.11 2.52 -7.27
C LYS A 146 0.01 3.36 -6.66
N GLU A 147 -0.24 4.65 -6.41
CA GLU A 147 0.74 5.56 -5.82
C GLU A 147 1.16 5.11 -4.41
N VAL A 148 0.20 4.69 -3.60
CA VAL A 148 0.42 4.13 -2.26
C VAL A 148 0.96 2.70 -2.31
N ARG A 149 1.02 2.08 -3.49
CA ARG A 149 1.49 0.70 -3.74
C ARG A 149 0.65 -0.37 -3.04
N VAL A 150 -0.65 -0.21 -3.04
CA VAL A 150 -1.59 -1.21 -2.53
C VAL A 150 -1.47 -2.49 -3.37
N GLN A 151 -1.01 -3.58 -2.77
CA GLN A 151 -0.83 -4.88 -3.45
C GLN A 151 -1.90 -5.91 -3.05
N SER A 152 -2.54 -5.71 -1.91
CA SER A 152 -3.57 -6.60 -1.38
C SER A 152 -4.58 -5.80 -0.55
N ILE A 153 -5.80 -6.29 -0.44
CA ILE A 153 -6.88 -5.69 0.35
C ILE A 153 -7.47 -6.71 1.35
N PRO A 154 -7.99 -6.27 2.47
CA PRO A 154 -8.07 -4.87 2.93
C PRO A 154 -6.69 -4.25 3.15
N HIS A 155 -6.56 -2.94 2.91
CA HIS A 155 -5.33 -2.19 3.15
C HIS A 155 -5.69 -0.85 3.79
N ALA A 156 -5.23 -0.63 4.97
CA ALA A 156 -5.55 0.53 5.78
C ALA A 156 -4.28 1.36 6.03
N VAL A 157 -4.33 2.64 5.70
CA VAL A 157 -3.26 3.58 6.00
C VAL A 157 -3.78 4.59 7.01
N PHE A 158 -3.20 4.59 8.19
CA PHE A 158 -3.48 5.55 9.25
C PHE A 158 -2.64 6.80 9.02
N VAL A 159 -3.30 7.89 8.70
CA VAL A 159 -2.67 9.16 8.39
C VAL A 159 -2.82 10.11 9.56
N ASN A 160 -1.71 10.65 10.06
CA ASN A 160 -1.72 11.57 11.20
C ASN A 160 -2.18 12.98 10.80
N ALA A 161 -2.37 13.87 11.78
CA ALA A 161 -2.82 15.24 11.56
C ALA A 161 -1.88 16.11 10.70
N GLN A 162 -0.62 15.69 10.53
CA GLN A 162 0.35 16.36 9.65
C GLN A 162 0.29 15.85 8.19
N GLY A 163 -0.51 14.80 7.89
CA GLY A 163 -0.60 14.19 6.58
C GLY A 163 0.46 13.12 6.29
N TYR A 164 1.10 12.56 7.32
CA TYR A 164 2.04 11.44 7.16
C TYR A 164 1.37 10.09 7.42
N ALA A 165 1.72 9.09 6.62
CA ALA A 165 1.36 7.71 6.88
C ALA A 165 2.10 7.21 8.14
N PHE A 166 1.38 7.11 9.25
CA PHE A 166 1.93 6.70 10.54
C PHE A 166 1.98 5.18 10.69
N HIS A 167 0.93 4.49 10.27
CA HIS A 167 0.81 3.04 10.35
C HIS A 167 0.10 2.47 9.13
N VAL A 168 0.50 1.28 8.70
CA VAL A 168 -0.14 0.56 7.60
C VAL A 168 -0.53 -0.83 8.09
N GLU A 169 -1.82 -1.18 7.94
CA GLU A 169 -2.34 -2.50 8.26
C GLU A 169 -2.79 -3.18 6.97
N ILE A 170 -2.33 -4.41 6.74
CA ILE A 170 -2.62 -5.18 5.53
C ILE A 170 -3.30 -6.49 5.91
N GLY A 171 -4.47 -6.72 5.34
CA GLY A 171 -5.26 -7.90 5.61
C GLY A 171 -6.39 -7.65 6.61
N LYS A 172 -7.03 -8.74 7.01
CA LYS A 172 -8.20 -8.66 7.89
C LYS A 172 -7.77 -8.31 9.32
N GLU A 173 -8.26 -7.18 9.83
CA GLU A 173 -8.15 -6.80 11.23
C GLU A 173 -9.54 -6.52 11.81
N THR A 174 -9.87 -7.16 12.92
CA THR A 174 -11.16 -7.02 13.63
C THR A 174 -11.01 -6.95 15.14
N ASN A 175 -9.78 -6.90 15.65
CA ASN A 175 -9.50 -6.72 17.06
C ASN A 175 -9.70 -5.24 17.46
N LEU A 176 -10.82 -4.95 18.08
CA LEU A 176 -11.20 -3.58 18.45
C LEU A 176 -10.20 -2.92 19.41
N THR A 177 -9.58 -3.69 20.31
CA THR A 177 -8.57 -3.15 21.24
C THR A 177 -7.33 -2.70 20.46
N TYR A 178 -6.84 -3.53 19.55
CA TYR A 178 -5.72 -3.18 18.69
C TYR A 178 -6.03 -1.97 17.80
N ILE A 179 -7.20 -1.95 17.16
CA ILE A 179 -7.65 -0.81 16.34
C ILE A 179 -7.69 0.49 17.16
N GLN A 180 -8.20 0.41 18.39
CA GLN A 180 -8.25 1.58 19.29
C GLN A 180 -6.85 2.06 19.68
N GLU A 181 -5.92 1.15 19.92
CA GLU A 181 -4.51 1.48 20.24
C GLU A 181 -3.84 2.18 19.04
N VAL A 182 -3.97 1.61 17.84
CA VAL A 182 -3.42 2.18 16.61
C VAL A 182 -4.03 3.55 16.33
N TRP A 183 -5.36 3.69 16.46
CA TRP A 183 -6.04 4.95 16.24
C TRP A 183 -5.58 6.03 17.23
N SER A 184 -5.55 5.73 18.53
CA SER A 184 -5.11 6.65 19.57
C SER A 184 -3.64 7.08 19.39
N ALA A 185 -2.78 6.14 18.96
CA ALA A 185 -1.40 6.43 18.61
C ALA A 185 -1.31 7.37 17.40
N THR A 186 -2.15 7.15 16.37
CA THR A 186 -2.20 8.00 15.17
C THR A 186 -2.63 9.42 15.48
N GLU A 187 -3.64 9.61 16.35
CA GLU A 187 -4.14 10.94 16.75
C GLU A 187 -3.08 11.79 17.48
N THR A 188 -2.16 11.12 18.18
CA THR A 188 -1.08 11.76 18.94
C THR A 188 0.27 11.71 18.25
N ALA A 189 0.36 11.03 17.12
CA ALA A 189 1.59 10.91 16.34
C ALA A 189 2.02 12.26 15.77
N PHE A 190 3.27 12.60 16.03
CA PHE A 190 3.92 13.76 15.47
C PHE A 190 5.28 13.39 14.91
N PHE A 191 5.55 13.79 13.69
CA PHE A 191 6.85 13.61 13.07
C PHE A 191 7.65 14.90 13.09
N SER A 192 8.90 14.81 13.55
CA SER A 192 9.88 15.90 13.48
C SER A 192 11.07 15.43 12.63
N PRO A 193 11.53 16.22 11.65
CA PRO A 193 12.71 15.88 10.86
C PRO A 193 13.96 15.59 11.70
N GLU A 194 14.07 16.19 12.88
CA GLU A 194 15.23 16.05 13.77
C GLU A 194 15.13 14.82 14.69
N ASN A 195 13.92 14.45 15.10
CA ASN A 195 13.71 13.45 16.16
C ASN A 195 12.89 12.23 15.69
N GLY A 196 12.40 12.21 14.44
CA GLY A 196 11.51 11.17 13.94
C GLY A 196 10.11 11.22 14.59
N TRP A 197 9.48 10.06 14.74
CA TRP A 197 8.16 9.93 15.37
C TRP A 197 8.24 10.03 16.89
N ASN A 198 7.31 10.77 17.49
CA ASN A 198 7.16 10.83 18.95
C ASN A 198 6.47 9.59 19.55
N ASN A 199 5.74 8.84 18.75
CA ASN A 199 5.02 7.62 19.13
C ASN A 199 5.45 6.44 18.27
N HIS A 200 5.45 5.23 18.88
CA HIS A 200 5.63 3.97 18.20
C HIS A 200 4.50 3.02 18.60
N ILE A 201 3.97 2.28 17.64
CA ILE A 201 3.08 1.15 17.95
C ILE A 201 4.00 -0.02 18.28
N ASN A 202 3.91 -0.51 19.51
CA ASN A 202 4.59 -1.73 19.88
C ASN A 202 3.87 -2.91 19.21
N ASN A 203 4.41 -3.37 18.07
CA ASN A 203 4.01 -4.63 17.48
C ASN A 203 4.48 -5.74 18.43
N GLY A 204 3.53 -6.23 19.23
CA GLY A 204 3.72 -7.35 20.16
C GLY A 204 3.94 -8.69 19.46
#